data_64a87eea5628c897b78be06df5ea4a33
#
_entry.id   64a87eea5628c897b78be06df5ea4a33
#
_cell.length_a   1.000
_cell.length_b   1.000
_cell.length_c   1.000
_cell.angle_alpha   90.00
_cell.angle_beta   90.00
_cell.angle_gamma   90.00
#
_symmetry.space_group_name_H-M   'P 1'
#
loop_
_entity.id
_entity.type
_entity.pdbx_description
1 polymer ?
#
loop_
_entity_poly.entity_id
_entity_poly.type
_entity_poly.pdbx_seq_one_letter_code
_entity_poly.pdbx_strand_id
1 'polypeptide(L)'
;MVKNETKFWHEIKKSTPEIKWTRIENTSLLGTPDLLGYNINNHFFTVELKVTKSNKVTFSPHQIAFHVRHPLNTFIMVKHLASRDVKLYEGKVIEELVACGLKLDACRSGLAACCSYLQWLEA
;
A
#
# COMPACT_ATOMS: atom_id res chain seq x y z
N MET A 1 -12.62 4.31 3.54
CA MET A 1 -11.41 4.35 4.40
C MET A 1 -11.74 4.98 5.72
N VAL A 2 -11.13 4.51 6.79
CA VAL A 2 -11.23 5.13 8.11
C VAL A 2 -10.40 6.42 8.16
N LYS A 3 -10.62 7.24 9.19
CA LYS A 3 -10.04 8.58 9.31
C LYS A 3 -8.51 8.61 9.16
N ASN A 4 -7.78 7.70 9.82
CA ASN A 4 -6.31 7.67 9.74
C ASN A 4 -5.81 7.27 8.37
N GLU A 5 -6.50 6.36 7.70
CA GLU A 5 -6.17 5.96 6.33
C GLU A 5 -6.47 7.09 5.35
N THR A 6 -7.51 7.87 5.58
CA THR A 6 -7.82 9.04 4.76
C THR A 6 -6.73 10.11 4.87
N LYS A 7 -6.24 10.36 6.08
CA LYS A 7 -5.10 11.27 6.28
C LYS A 7 -3.85 10.76 5.57
N PHE A 8 -3.58 9.48 5.69
CA PHE A 8 -2.44 8.84 5.03
C PHE A 8 -2.54 8.96 3.51
N TRP A 9 -3.73 8.72 2.98
CA TRP A 9 -4.00 8.90 1.56
C TRP A 9 -3.67 10.33 1.10
N HIS A 10 -4.08 11.34 1.85
CA HIS A 10 -3.80 12.74 1.51
C HIS A 10 -2.29 13.03 1.51
N GLU A 11 -1.54 12.46 2.43
CA GLU A 11 -0.08 12.58 2.47
C GLU A 11 0.57 11.96 1.21
N ILE A 12 0.12 10.78 0.83
CA ILE A 12 0.62 10.08 -0.36
C ILE A 12 0.32 10.89 -1.62
N LYS A 13 -0.92 11.34 -1.77
CA LYS A 13 -1.35 12.12 -2.92
C LYS A 13 -0.52 13.40 -3.08
N LYS A 14 -0.28 14.11 -1.99
CA LYS A 14 0.52 15.32 -1.98
C LYS A 14 1.98 15.05 -2.37
N SER A 15 2.51 13.89 -1.99
CA SER A 15 3.90 13.51 -2.24
C SER A 15 4.13 12.87 -3.61
N THR A 16 3.06 12.61 -4.36
CA THR A 16 3.14 11.94 -5.68
C THR A 16 2.36 12.70 -6.75
N PRO A 17 2.72 13.97 -7.02
CA PRO A 17 1.98 14.77 -8.02
C PRO A 17 2.03 14.17 -9.44
N GLU A 18 3.02 13.33 -9.72
CA GLU A 18 3.19 12.71 -11.04
C GLU A 18 2.39 11.43 -11.22
N ILE A 19 1.79 10.89 -10.14
CA ILE A 19 0.99 9.67 -10.23
C ILE A 19 -0.49 10.05 -10.40
N LYS A 20 -1.13 9.43 -11.38
CA LYS A 20 -2.58 9.55 -11.57
C LYS A 20 -3.23 8.46 -10.72
N TRP A 21 -3.91 8.88 -9.66
CA TRP A 21 -4.56 7.98 -8.73
C TRP A 21 -6.05 7.84 -8.99
N THR A 22 -6.56 6.63 -8.85
CA THR A 22 -8.00 6.35 -8.81
C THR A 22 -8.28 5.64 -7.50
N ARG A 23 -9.18 6.20 -6.69
CA ARG A 23 -9.65 5.53 -5.48
C ARG A 23 -10.67 4.47 -5.88
N ILE A 24 -10.47 3.26 -5.38
CA ILE A 24 -11.39 2.16 -5.66
C ILE A 24 -12.37 2.09 -4.49
N GLU A 25 -13.58 2.58 -4.72
CA GLU A 25 -14.64 2.65 -3.70
C GLU A 25 -15.78 1.71 -4.07
N ASN A 26 -15.51 0.41 -4.02
CA ASN A 26 -16.50 -0.58 -4.37
C ASN A 26 -16.71 -1.55 -3.20
N THR A 27 -17.83 -1.38 -2.50
CA THR A 27 -18.17 -2.21 -1.35
C THR A 27 -18.61 -3.62 -1.73
N SER A 28 -18.90 -3.87 -3.00
CA SER A 28 -19.31 -5.20 -3.47
C SER A 28 -18.14 -6.09 -3.88
N LEU A 29 -16.94 -5.52 -4.04
CA LEU A 29 -15.72 -6.26 -4.39
C LEU A 29 -14.82 -6.38 -3.17
N LEU A 30 -15.01 -7.46 -2.42
CA LEU A 30 -14.25 -7.71 -1.21
C LEU A 30 -12.77 -7.96 -1.51
N GLY A 31 -11.89 -7.34 -0.73
CA GLY A 31 -10.44 -7.52 -0.84
C GLY A 31 -9.77 -6.68 -1.91
N THR A 32 -10.54 -5.91 -2.69
CA THR A 32 -9.97 -5.01 -3.70
C THR A 32 -9.13 -3.92 -3.01
N PRO A 33 -7.94 -3.60 -3.54
CA PRO A 33 -7.09 -2.55 -2.96
C PRO A 33 -7.75 -1.17 -2.99
N ASP A 34 -7.27 -0.28 -2.13
CA ASP A 34 -7.84 1.08 -2.00
C ASP A 34 -7.57 1.96 -3.20
N LEU A 35 -6.41 1.79 -3.83
CA LEU A 35 -5.93 2.71 -4.86
C LEU A 35 -5.44 1.98 -6.10
N LEU A 36 -5.73 2.57 -7.25
CA LEU A 36 -5.10 2.24 -8.52
C LEU A 36 -4.22 3.41 -8.93
N GLY A 37 -2.94 3.17 -9.16
CA GLY A 37 -1.99 4.18 -9.60
C GLY A 37 -1.56 3.99 -11.04
N TYR A 38 -1.23 5.10 -11.69
CA TYR A 38 -0.69 5.11 -13.05
C TYR A 38 0.43 6.14 -13.07
N ASN A 39 1.65 5.70 -13.24
CA ASN A 39 2.81 6.57 -13.04
C ASN A 39 3.38 7.14 -14.34
N ILE A 40 4.49 7.87 -14.22
CA ILE A 40 5.13 8.54 -15.34
C ILE A 40 5.69 7.57 -16.40
N ASN A 41 5.91 6.32 -16.02
CA ASN A 41 6.35 5.26 -16.95
C ASN A 41 5.17 4.52 -17.59
N ASN A 42 3.96 5.06 -17.47
CA ASN A 42 2.73 4.47 -17.99
C ASN A 42 2.51 3.06 -17.43
N HIS A 43 2.84 2.88 -16.16
CA HIS A 43 2.76 1.60 -15.48
C HIS A 43 1.64 1.63 -14.43
N PHE A 44 0.74 0.65 -14.49
CA PHE A 44 -0.34 0.48 -13.52
C PHE A 44 0.12 -0.36 -12.33
N PHE A 45 -0.37 0.00 -11.17
CA PHE A 45 -0.16 -0.77 -9.95
C PHE A 45 -1.29 -0.46 -8.96
N THR A 46 -1.45 -1.31 -7.96
CA THR A 46 -2.42 -1.08 -6.90
C THR A 46 -1.72 -0.87 -5.57
N VAL A 47 -2.37 -0.15 -4.66
CA VAL A 47 -1.88 0.06 -3.30
C VAL A 47 -3.00 -0.15 -2.31
N GLU A 48 -2.76 -1.05 -1.36
CA GLU A 48 -3.60 -1.22 -0.18
C GLU A 48 -3.03 -0.36 0.93
N LEU A 49 -3.84 0.48 1.55
CA LEU A 49 -3.41 1.35 2.65
C LEU A 49 -3.70 0.71 3.99
N LYS A 50 -2.72 0.71 4.86
CA LYS A 50 -2.86 0.24 6.24
C LYS A 50 -2.24 1.24 7.20
N VAL A 51 -2.89 1.40 8.34
CA VAL A 51 -2.39 2.23 9.44
C VAL A 51 -2.43 1.37 10.69
N THR A 52 -1.35 1.34 11.46
CA THR A 52 -1.28 0.54 12.67
C THR A 52 -0.62 1.30 13.81
N LYS A 53 -1.00 0.96 15.04
CA LYS A 53 -0.38 1.48 16.26
C LYS A 53 0.66 0.52 16.83
N SER A 54 0.73 -0.70 16.29
CA SER A 54 1.63 -1.76 16.76
C SER A 54 2.49 -2.25 15.60
N ASN A 55 3.22 -3.34 15.80
CA ASN A 55 3.95 -3.99 14.73
C ASN A 55 3.07 -4.89 13.87
N LYS A 56 1.85 -5.19 14.32
CA LYS A 56 0.94 -6.09 13.63
C LYS A 56 0.19 -5.33 12.52
N VAL A 57 0.10 -5.96 11.35
CA VAL A 57 -0.69 -5.46 10.24
C VAL A 57 -1.81 -6.46 9.97
N THR A 58 -3.05 -6.00 10.04
CA THR A 58 -4.23 -6.86 9.94
C THR A 58 -4.88 -6.75 8.56
N PHE A 59 -5.20 -7.91 7.98
CA PHE A 59 -5.87 -8.01 6.69
C PHE A 59 -7.07 -8.94 6.80
N SER A 60 -8.11 -8.64 6.01
CA SER A 60 -9.21 -9.60 5.85
C SER A 60 -8.73 -10.79 5.01
N PRO A 61 -9.41 -11.96 5.11
CA PRO A 61 -9.09 -13.09 4.23
C PRO A 61 -9.19 -12.74 2.74
N HIS A 62 -10.11 -11.86 2.37
CA HIS A 62 -10.27 -11.42 0.98
C HIS A 62 -9.09 -10.58 0.50
N GLN A 63 -8.55 -9.72 1.36
CA GLN A 63 -7.36 -8.91 1.03
C GLN A 63 -6.14 -9.82 0.84
N ILE A 64 -5.99 -10.82 1.69
CA ILE A 64 -4.90 -11.81 1.55
C ILE A 64 -5.05 -12.56 0.24
N ALA A 65 -6.25 -13.07 -0.05
CA ALA A 65 -6.52 -13.82 -1.29
C ALA A 65 -6.25 -12.96 -2.53
N PHE A 66 -6.63 -11.70 -2.51
CA PHE A 66 -6.36 -10.79 -3.63
C PHE A 66 -4.87 -10.71 -3.94
N HIS A 67 -4.06 -10.46 -2.92
CA HIS A 67 -2.62 -10.26 -3.12
C HIS A 67 -1.89 -11.56 -3.46
N VAL A 68 -2.38 -12.70 -2.96
CA VAL A 68 -1.84 -14.01 -3.33
C VAL A 68 -2.10 -14.29 -4.82
N ARG A 69 -3.28 -13.93 -5.33
CA ARG A 69 -3.62 -14.11 -6.75
C ARG A 69 -2.98 -13.07 -7.66
N HIS A 70 -2.62 -11.90 -7.13
CA HIS A 70 -2.06 -10.81 -7.90
C HIS A 70 -0.71 -10.40 -7.29
N PRO A 71 0.33 -11.24 -7.44
CA PRO A 71 1.61 -10.98 -6.76
C PRO A 71 2.45 -9.88 -7.39
N LEU A 72 2.17 -9.52 -8.65
CA LEU A 72 2.94 -8.51 -9.36
C LEU A 72 2.16 -7.20 -9.47
N ASN A 73 2.88 -6.08 -9.37
CA ASN A 73 2.30 -4.73 -9.50
C ASN A 73 1.21 -4.43 -8.46
N THR A 74 1.29 -5.07 -7.32
CA THR A 74 0.42 -4.82 -6.18
C THR A 74 1.28 -4.53 -4.97
N PHE A 75 0.87 -3.53 -4.19
CA PHE A 75 1.66 -3.05 -3.06
C PHE A 75 0.77 -2.81 -1.84
N ILE A 76 1.41 -2.87 -0.69
CA ILE A 76 0.79 -2.55 0.59
C ILE A 76 1.65 -1.46 1.22
N MET A 77 1.06 -0.33 1.53
CA MET A 77 1.76 0.77 2.18
C MET A 77 1.22 0.93 3.59
N VAL A 78 2.11 0.83 4.57
CA VAL A 78 1.74 0.81 5.99
C VAL A 78 2.34 2.02 6.68
N LYS A 79 1.50 2.76 7.41
CA LYS A 79 1.95 3.82 8.30
C LYS A 79 1.86 3.37 9.75
N HIS A 80 2.96 3.48 10.48
CA HIS A 80 3.00 3.24 11.91
C HIS A 80 2.77 4.56 12.63
N LEU A 81 1.68 4.65 13.39
CA LEU A 81 1.26 5.94 13.98
C LEU A 81 2.22 6.51 15.00
N ALA A 82 2.79 5.67 15.84
CA ALA A 82 3.67 6.15 16.92
C ALA A 82 4.97 6.74 16.39
N SER A 83 5.65 6.03 15.49
CA SER A 83 6.92 6.45 14.90
C SER A 83 6.75 7.34 13.67
N ARG A 84 5.54 7.34 13.08
CA ARG A 84 5.23 7.96 11.78
C ARG A 84 6.00 7.37 10.61
N ASP A 85 6.63 6.22 10.80
CA ASP A 85 7.29 5.49 9.73
C ASP A 85 6.28 5.00 8.71
N VAL A 86 6.70 5.02 7.44
CA VAL A 86 5.94 4.49 6.33
C VAL A 86 6.77 3.40 5.68
N LYS A 87 6.17 2.25 5.45
CA LYS A 87 6.84 1.11 4.81
C LYS A 87 6.03 0.61 3.63
N LEU A 88 6.73 0.26 2.56
CA LEU A 88 6.14 -0.29 1.35
C LEU A 88 6.52 -1.75 1.23
N TYR A 89 5.51 -2.60 1.00
CA TYR A 89 5.69 -4.03 0.76
C TYR A 89 5.08 -4.40 -0.59
N GLU A 90 5.69 -5.36 -1.27
CA GLU A 90 5.09 -5.94 -2.46
C GLU A 90 3.96 -6.88 -2.05
N GLY A 91 2.91 -6.96 -2.88
CA GLY A 91 1.77 -7.82 -2.60
C GLY A 91 2.13 -9.29 -2.42
N LYS A 92 3.16 -9.76 -3.13
CA LYS A 92 3.61 -11.15 -3.06
C LYS A 92 4.07 -11.60 -1.68
N VAL A 93 4.41 -10.68 -0.78
CA VAL A 93 4.86 -11.02 0.58
C VAL A 93 3.76 -10.88 1.64
N ILE A 94 2.50 -10.79 1.21
CA ILE A 94 1.41 -10.53 2.16
C ILE A 94 1.31 -11.57 3.28
N GLU A 95 1.54 -12.84 2.97
CA GLU A 95 1.46 -13.89 3.99
C GLU A 95 2.56 -13.75 5.05
N GLU A 96 3.76 -13.38 4.61
CA GLU A 96 4.88 -13.09 5.51
C GLU A 96 4.60 -11.83 6.33
N LEU A 97 4.01 -10.82 5.72
CA LEU A 97 3.64 -9.59 6.40
C LEU A 97 2.58 -9.85 7.50
N VAL A 98 1.62 -10.70 7.22
CA VAL A 98 0.63 -11.13 8.23
C VAL A 98 1.32 -11.84 9.40
N ALA A 99 2.27 -12.71 9.11
CA ALA A 99 2.97 -13.50 10.13
C ALA A 99 3.94 -12.66 10.97
N CYS A 100 4.70 -11.78 10.32
CA CYS A 100 5.82 -11.05 10.96
C CYS A 100 5.48 -9.61 11.31
N GLY A 101 4.47 -9.03 10.66
CA GLY A 101 4.16 -7.61 10.82
C GLY A 101 5.30 -6.71 10.34
N LEU A 102 5.47 -5.57 10.97
CA LEU A 102 6.48 -4.58 10.57
C LEU A 102 7.92 -5.01 10.86
N LYS A 103 8.13 -6.18 11.45
CA LYS A 103 9.46 -6.78 11.57
C LYS A 103 9.96 -7.32 10.24
N LEU A 104 9.04 -7.60 9.29
CA LEU A 104 9.43 -8.00 7.95
C LEU A 104 10.12 -6.83 7.25
N ASP A 105 11.22 -7.11 6.55
CA ASP A 105 11.93 -6.09 5.78
C ASP A 105 11.04 -5.54 4.67
N ALA A 106 10.91 -4.23 4.60
CA ALA A 106 10.12 -3.56 3.60
C ALA A 106 10.88 -3.42 2.28
N CYS A 107 10.15 -3.32 1.18
CA CYS A 107 10.71 -2.98 -0.12
C CYS A 107 11.36 -1.59 -0.07
N ARG A 108 10.68 -0.64 0.59
CA ARG A 108 11.18 0.72 0.85
C ARG A 108 10.67 1.19 2.20
N SER A 109 11.43 2.07 2.85
CA SER A 109 11.05 2.69 4.12
C SER A 109 11.14 4.21 4.01
N GLY A 110 10.19 4.89 4.64
CA GLY A 110 10.06 6.35 4.60
C GLY A 110 9.10 6.78 3.50
N LEU A 111 8.27 7.79 3.80
CA LEU A 111 7.24 8.26 2.86
C LEU A 111 7.85 8.69 1.53
N ALA A 112 8.91 9.50 1.56
CA ALA A 112 9.56 9.98 0.35
C ALA A 112 10.11 8.83 -0.51
N ALA A 113 10.80 7.86 0.12
CA ALA A 113 11.37 6.73 -0.60
C ALA A 113 10.30 5.82 -1.19
N CYS A 114 9.22 5.56 -0.44
CA CYS A 114 8.09 4.76 -0.92
C CYS A 114 7.42 5.43 -2.12
N CYS A 115 7.15 6.71 -2.02
CA CYS A 115 6.50 7.48 -3.09
C CYS A 115 7.39 7.57 -4.33
N SER A 116 8.68 7.80 -4.15
CA SER A 116 9.64 7.84 -5.27
C SER A 116 9.70 6.50 -5.99
N TYR A 117 9.72 5.41 -5.25
CA TYR A 117 9.73 4.07 -5.84
C TYR A 117 8.51 3.84 -6.74
N LEU A 118 7.31 4.17 -6.25
CA LEU A 118 6.08 4.01 -7.03
C LEU A 118 6.03 4.95 -8.23
N GLN A 119 6.54 6.16 -8.08
CA GLN A 119 6.54 7.16 -9.14
C GLN A 119 7.39 6.72 -10.33
N TRP A 120 8.47 5.99 -10.09
CA TRP A 120 9.41 5.55 -11.12
C TRP A 120 9.33 4.06 -11.45
N LEU A 121 8.36 3.36 -10.86
CA LEU A 121 8.16 1.93 -11.10
C LEU A 121 7.93 1.65 -12.58
N GLU A 122 8.58 0.61 -13.11
CA GLU A 122 8.37 0.17 -14.48
C GLU A 122 8.40 -1.35 -14.58
N ALA A 123 7.86 -1.86 -15.66
CA ALA A 123 7.74 -3.31 -15.87
C ALA A 123 9.11 -4.00 -15.98
#